data_d26721f15ea10df0772f00160349d304
#
_entry.id   d26721f15ea10df0772f00160349d304
#
_cell.length_a   1.000
_cell.length_b   1.000
_cell.length_c   1.000
_cell.angle_alpha   90.00
_cell.angle_beta   90.00
_cell.angle_gamma   90.00
#
_symmetry.space_group_name_H-M   'P 1'
#
loop_
_entity.id
_entity.type
_entity.pdbx_description
1 polymer ?
#
loop_
_entity_poly.entity_id
_entity_poly.type
_entity_poly.pdbx_seq_one_letter_code
_entity_poly.pdbx_strand_id
1 'polypeptide(L)'
;MRTMNFVFGLAGAAMVAATIGVSADSPQTGQTGLPSPYLTPGDAKNVTKEQICAPAFAASIKTTRDAAKEAAFSRYGLRDGKSATAVLDHLIPVELGGTDSEDNMWPEPAKGDWNASQKDALEQKLLGLVCDGTLTVKQAQTAIRKNWTAAYTQYVGVTVATKDQ
;
A
#
# COMPACT_ATOMS: atom_id res chain seq x y z
N MET A 1 40.31 41.90 65.25
CA MET A 1 40.58 41.32 63.94
C MET A 1 39.63 40.15 63.69
N ARG A 2 38.60 40.32 62.85
CA ARG A 2 37.67 39.28 62.53
C ARG A 2 37.96 38.84 61.08
N THR A 3 38.39 37.61 60.91
CA THR A 3 38.62 36.99 59.63
C THR A 3 37.30 36.46 59.09
N MET A 4 36.92 36.95 57.91
CA MET A 4 35.70 36.59 57.20
C MET A 4 36.03 35.52 56.11
N ASN A 5 35.58 34.29 56.32
CA ASN A 5 35.77 33.19 55.38
C ASN A 5 34.66 33.27 54.29
N PHE A 6 35.07 33.49 53.04
CA PHE A 6 34.18 33.35 51.88
C PHE A 6 34.17 31.86 51.45
N VAL A 7 32.98 31.25 51.45
CA VAL A 7 32.76 29.95 50.85
C VAL A 7 32.23 30.14 49.45
N PHE A 8 33.03 29.75 48.43
CA PHE A 8 32.58 29.70 47.06
C PHE A 8 31.79 28.43 46.84
N GLY A 9 30.48 28.56 46.59
CA GLY A 9 29.62 27.47 46.13
C GLY A 9 29.74 27.28 44.60
N LEU A 10 30.27 26.14 44.19
CA LEU A 10 30.19 25.71 42.78
C LEU A 10 28.77 25.24 42.47
N ALA A 11 28.05 26.00 41.67
CA ALA A 11 26.80 25.56 41.06
C ALA A 11 27.12 24.68 39.83
N GLY A 12 26.99 23.38 40.00
CA GLY A 12 27.09 22.42 38.89
C GLY A 12 25.83 22.47 38.04
N ALA A 13 25.91 22.99 36.80
CA ALA A 13 24.85 22.89 35.82
C ALA A 13 24.83 21.47 35.22
N ALA A 14 23.83 20.68 35.59
CA ALA A 14 23.58 19.40 34.96
C ALA A 14 22.95 19.64 33.57
N MET A 15 23.70 19.38 32.52
CA MET A 15 23.14 19.30 31.16
C MET A 15 22.37 17.99 31.02
N VAL A 16 21.06 18.08 30.95
CA VAL A 16 20.21 16.97 30.51
C VAL A 16 20.26 16.88 28.99
N ALA A 17 21.02 15.92 28.48
CA ALA A 17 20.99 15.60 27.05
C ALA A 17 19.66 14.90 26.74
N ALA A 18 18.75 15.61 26.11
CA ALA A 18 17.54 15.02 25.55
C ALA A 18 17.93 14.17 24.32
N THR A 19 17.97 12.86 24.48
CA THR A 19 18.06 11.94 23.35
C THR A 19 16.72 11.95 22.62
N ILE A 20 16.69 12.59 21.45
CA ILE A 20 15.56 12.46 20.51
C ILE A 20 15.64 11.03 19.99
N GLY A 21 14.85 10.14 20.57
CA GLY A 21 14.63 8.81 20.02
C GLY A 21 13.93 8.96 18.66
N VAL A 22 14.69 8.80 17.58
CA VAL A 22 14.10 8.56 16.26
C VAL A 22 13.47 7.18 16.33
N SER A 23 12.16 7.12 16.59
CA SER A 23 11.38 5.91 16.39
C SER A 23 11.45 5.60 14.90
N ALA A 24 12.17 4.56 14.51
CA ALA A 24 12.06 3.99 13.19
C ALA A 24 10.60 3.56 13.05
N ASP A 25 9.84 4.29 12.26
CA ASP A 25 8.48 3.92 11.88
C ASP A 25 8.56 2.56 11.19
N SER A 26 8.19 1.52 11.92
CA SER A 26 8.01 0.20 11.32
C SER A 26 6.94 0.34 10.25
N PRO A 27 7.11 -0.26 9.05
CA PRO A 27 6.12 -0.17 8.01
C PRO A 27 4.78 -0.71 8.55
N GLN A 28 3.89 0.22 8.86
CA GLN A 28 2.56 -0.06 9.39
C GLN A 28 1.73 -0.67 8.27
N THR A 29 1.59 -1.98 8.29
CA THR A 29 0.63 -2.66 7.44
C THR A 29 -0.79 -2.39 7.94
N GLY A 30 -1.63 -1.80 7.11
CA GLY A 30 -3.05 -2.09 7.14
C GLY A 30 -3.99 -1.16 7.88
N GLN A 31 -3.57 -0.04 8.47
CA GLN A 31 -4.55 0.91 9.04
C GLN A 31 -5.16 1.85 7.99
N THR A 32 -4.52 2.03 6.86
CA THR A 32 -4.97 2.94 5.80
C THR A 32 -5.55 2.22 4.58
N GLY A 33 -5.49 0.89 4.52
CA GLY A 33 -5.84 0.12 3.32
C GLY A 33 -4.91 0.37 2.13
N LEU A 34 -3.77 1.05 2.34
CA LEU A 34 -2.79 1.37 1.30
C LEU A 34 -1.49 0.59 1.50
N PRO A 35 -0.84 0.15 0.41
CA PRO A 35 0.50 -0.41 0.49
C PRO A 35 1.54 0.65 0.84
N SER A 36 2.67 0.24 1.40
CA SER A 36 3.82 1.11 1.59
C SER A 36 4.40 1.54 0.25
N PRO A 37 4.52 2.84 -0.06
CA PRO A 37 5.08 3.30 -1.33
C PRO A 37 6.58 2.97 -1.49
N TYR A 38 7.26 2.64 -0.41
CA TYR A 38 8.66 2.20 -0.42
C TYR A 38 8.81 0.71 -0.68
N LEU A 39 7.86 -0.12 -0.20
CA LEU A 39 7.88 -1.56 -0.38
C LEU A 39 7.14 -1.99 -1.64
N THR A 40 6.10 -1.28 -2.02
CA THR A 40 5.26 -1.58 -3.19
C THR A 40 4.99 -0.29 -3.97
N PRO A 41 5.99 0.23 -4.67
CA PRO A 41 5.83 1.43 -5.51
C PRO A 41 4.91 1.21 -6.71
N GLY A 42 4.60 -0.03 -7.03
CA GLY A 42 3.82 -0.44 -8.19
C GLY A 42 4.66 -0.58 -9.45
N ASP A 43 4.60 -1.75 -10.07
CA ASP A 43 5.32 -2.09 -11.30
C ASP A 43 4.38 -2.67 -12.35
N ALA A 44 4.52 -2.22 -13.61
CA ALA A 44 3.67 -2.66 -14.71
C ALA A 44 4.43 -2.71 -16.03
N LYS A 45 4.05 -3.67 -16.85
CA LYS A 45 4.51 -3.81 -18.24
C LYS A 45 3.92 -2.68 -19.08
N ASN A 46 4.64 -2.32 -20.14
CA ASN A 46 4.09 -1.47 -21.19
C ASN A 46 3.16 -2.31 -22.09
N VAL A 47 1.87 -2.23 -21.83
CA VAL A 47 0.84 -2.94 -22.57
C VAL A 47 -0.12 -1.97 -23.26
N THR A 48 -0.72 -2.39 -24.38
CA THR A 48 -1.71 -1.60 -25.10
C THR A 48 -3.14 -1.97 -24.68
N LYS A 49 -4.10 -1.09 -24.97
CA LYS A 49 -5.53 -1.36 -24.79
C LYS A 49 -5.94 -2.65 -25.51
N GLU A 50 -5.53 -2.81 -26.77
CA GLU A 50 -5.88 -3.95 -27.60
C GLU A 50 -5.38 -5.27 -27.01
N GLN A 51 -4.21 -5.22 -26.36
CA GLN A 51 -3.67 -6.40 -25.66
C GLN A 51 -4.52 -6.77 -24.45
N ILE A 52 -4.72 -5.85 -23.51
CA ILE A 52 -5.39 -6.17 -22.23
C ILE A 52 -6.89 -6.42 -22.38
N CYS A 53 -7.53 -5.86 -23.41
CA CYS A 53 -8.95 -6.08 -23.69
C CYS A 53 -9.22 -7.32 -24.55
N ALA A 54 -8.18 -8.01 -25.02
CA ALA A 54 -8.33 -9.26 -25.74
C ALA A 54 -8.65 -10.42 -24.78
N PRO A 55 -9.63 -11.29 -25.08
CA PRO A 55 -9.95 -12.45 -24.24
C PRO A 55 -8.73 -13.36 -23.96
N ALA A 56 -7.82 -13.45 -24.92
CA ALA A 56 -6.58 -14.23 -24.77
C ALA A 56 -5.66 -13.68 -23.68
N PHE A 57 -5.68 -12.38 -23.39
CA PHE A 57 -4.87 -11.80 -22.34
C PHE A 57 -5.35 -12.27 -20.95
N ALA A 58 -6.65 -12.15 -20.68
CA ALA A 58 -7.24 -12.66 -19.44
C ALA A 58 -6.95 -14.16 -19.25
N ALA A 59 -7.04 -14.96 -20.31
CA ALA A 59 -6.72 -16.39 -20.27
C ALA A 59 -5.22 -16.69 -20.05
N SER A 60 -4.33 -15.72 -20.30
CA SER A 60 -2.88 -15.85 -20.10
C SER A 60 -2.42 -15.56 -18.69
N ILE A 61 -3.27 -14.94 -17.87
CA ILE A 61 -2.97 -14.60 -16.47
C ILE A 61 -2.83 -15.89 -15.66
N LYS A 62 -1.69 -16.04 -14.99
CA LYS A 62 -1.39 -17.20 -14.16
C LYS A 62 -1.52 -16.83 -12.68
N THR A 63 -1.95 -17.79 -11.88
CA THR A 63 -1.96 -17.65 -10.42
C THR A 63 -0.53 -17.41 -9.91
N THR A 64 -0.37 -16.41 -9.06
CA THR A 64 0.90 -16.09 -8.41
C THR A 64 1.36 -17.25 -7.52
N ARG A 65 2.66 -17.54 -7.53
CA ARG A 65 3.25 -18.67 -6.80
C ARG A 65 3.31 -18.39 -5.30
N ASP A 66 3.25 -19.46 -4.49
CA ASP A 66 3.36 -19.39 -3.02
C ASP A 66 4.64 -18.70 -2.55
N ALA A 67 5.78 -18.91 -3.23
CA ALA A 67 7.04 -18.27 -2.92
C ALA A 67 6.99 -16.73 -3.07
N ALA A 68 6.26 -16.20 -4.06
CA ALA A 68 6.08 -14.77 -4.24
C ALA A 68 5.20 -14.18 -3.13
N LYS A 69 4.20 -14.93 -2.68
CA LYS A 69 3.38 -14.57 -1.52
C LYS A 69 4.22 -14.47 -0.25
N GLU A 70 5.04 -15.47 0.01
CA GLU A 70 5.92 -15.50 1.19
C GLU A 70 6.90 -14.33 1.18
N ALA A 71 7.53 -14.03 0.04
CA ALA A 71 8.44 -12.90 -0.13
C ALA A 71 7.74 -11.56 0.12
N ALA A 72 6.57 -11.32 -0.48
CA ALA A 72 5.80 -10.09 -0.30
C ALA A 72 5.37 -9.89 1.17
N PHE A 73 4.87 -10.94 1.83
CA PHE A 73 4.49 -10.87 3.25
C PHE A 73 5.70 -10.62 4.15
N SER A 74 6.84 -11.26 3.88
CA SER A 74 8.08 -11.08 4.64
C SER A 74 8.62 -9.65 4.55
N ARG A 75 8.54 -9.01 3.38
CA ARG A 75 8.91 -7.58 3.20
C ARG A 75 8.09 -6.65 4.09
N TYR A 76 6.86 -7.02 4.39
CA TYR A 76 5.97 -6.29 5.30
C TYR A 76 6.08 -6.73 6.77
N GLY A 77 7.08 -7.57 7.10
CA GLY A 77 7.29 -8.06 8.46
C GLY A 77 6.28 -9.11 8.93
N LEU A 78 5.48 -9.65 8.02
CA LEU A 78 4.54 -10.73 8.29
C LEU A 78 5.29 -12.07 8.15
N ARG A 79 5.50 -12.75 9.28
CA ARG A 79 6.25 -14.00 9.32
C ARG A 79 5.42 -15.14 8.72
N ASP A 80 6.12 -16.11 8.13
CA ASP A 80 5.58 -17.37 7.58
C ASP A 80 4.64 -17.21 6.38
N GLY A 81 4.66 -16.05 5.70
CA GLY A 81 3.83 -15.81 4.51
C GLY A 81 2.33 -15.98 4.77
N LYS A 82 1.91 -15.95 6.04
CA LYS A 82 0.55 -16.20 6.47
C LYS A 82 -0.01 -15.01 7.23
N SER A 83 -1.22 -14.63 6.88
CA SER A 83 -2.03 -13.70 7.64
C SER A 83 -3.47 -14.18 7.61
N ALA A 84 -4.13 -14.18 8.75
CA ALA A 84 -5.57 -14.44 8.83
C ALA A 84 -6.40 -13.25 8.32
N THR A 85 -5.77 -12.08 8.14
CA THR A 85 -6.44 -10.80 7.86
C THR A 85 -5.99 -10.13 6.57
N ALA A 86 -5.04 -10.73 5.84
CA ALA A 86 -4.55 -10.21 4.58
C ALA A 86 -4.42 -11.30 3.51
N VAL A 87 -4.60 -10.91 2.27
CA VAL A 87 -4.37 -11.71 1.06
C VAL A 87 -3.21 -11.13 0.27
N LEU A 88 -2.53 -11.93 -0.54
CA LEU A 88 -1.57 -11.39 -1.49
C LEU A 88 -2.33 -10.70 -2.62
N ASP A 89 -1.94 -9.49 -2.93
CA ASP A 89 -2.51 -8.74 -4.04
C ASP A 89 -1.45 -7.96 -4.82
N HIS A 90 -1.77 -7.60 -6.06
CA HIS A 90 -1.00 -6.72 -6.93
C HIS A 90 -1.52 -5.29 -6.83
N LEU A 91 -0.68 -4.32 -6.49
CA LEU A 91 -1.09 -2.91 -6.44
C LEU A 91 -1.65 -2.45 -7.79
N ILE A 92 -0.93 -2.71 -8.88
CA ILE A 92 -1.46 -2.59 -10.25
C ILE A 92 -1.87 -3.99 -10.68
N PRO A 93 -3.16 -4.24 -10.96
CA PRO A 93 -3.63 -5.58 -11.27
C PRO A 93 -3.02 -6.12 -12.57
N VAL A 94 -2.89 -7.44 -12.64
CA VAL A 94 -2.33 -8.11 -13.81
C VAL A 94 -3.16 -7.86 -15.08
N GLU A 95 -4.45 -7.66 -14.92
CA GLU A 95 -5.41 -7.31 -15.99
C GLU A 95 -5.11 -5.94 -16.61
N LEU A 96 -4.49 -5.03 -15.87
CA LEU A 96 -3.99 -3.74 -16.36
C LEU A 96 -2.49 -3.79 -16.68
N GLY A 97 -1.89 -4.97 -16.76
CA GLY A 97 -0.48 -5.15 -17.08
C GLY A 97 0.46 -5.10 -15.87
N GLY A 98 -0.04 -5.16 -14.64
CA GLY A 98 0.79 -5.29 -13.44
C GLY A 98 1.70 -6.51 -13.52
N THR A 99 2.87 -6.42 -12.90
CA THR A 99 3.85 -7.51 -12.88
C THR A 99 3.77 -8.32 -11.59
N ASP A 100 4.34 -9.54 -11.62
CA ASP A 100 4.58 -10.37 -10.42
C ASP A 100 5.87 -9.95 -9.67
N SER A 101 6.32 -8.71 -9.86
CA SER A 101 7.44 -8.15 -9.13
C SER A 101 7.07 -7.91 -7.66
N GLU A 102 8.01 -8.09 -6.74
CA GLU A 102 7.84 -7.71 -5.34
C GLU A 102 7.49 -6.23 -5.16
N ASP A 103 7.88 -5.37 -6.11
CA ASP A 103 7.55 -3.95 -6.12
C ASP A 103 6.08 -3.66 -6.47
N ASN A 104 5.34 -4.67 -6.88
CA ASN A 104 3.92 -4.58 -7.22
C ASN A 104 3.03 -5.45 -6.31
N MET A 105 3.60 -6.28 -5.46
CA MET A 105 2.84 -7.20 -4.59
C MET A 105 2.85 -6.75 -3.13
N TRP A 106 1.74 -6.91 -2.44
CA TRP A 106 1.59 -6.53 -1.05
C TRP A 106 0.53 -7.37 -0.32
N PRO A 107 0.62 -7.44 1.04
CA PRO A 107 -0.44 -8.04 1.84
C PRO A 107 -1.62 -7.08 1.96
N GLU A 108 -2.66 -7.30 1.16
CA GLU A 108 -3.87 -6.50 1.16
C GLU A 108 -4.82 -6.94 2.29
N PRO A 109 -5.48 -6.00 3.00
CA PRO A 109 -6.49 -6.35 3.98
C PRO A 109 -7.65 -7.13 3.36
N ALA A 110 -7.97 -8.31 3.92
CA ALA A 110 -9.09 -9.13 3.48
C ALA A 110 -10.45 -8.60 3.99
N LYS A 111 -10.43 -7.74 5.03
CA LYS A 111 -11.62 -7.18 5.71
C LYS A 111 -11.30 -5.77 6.24
N GLY A 112 -12.33 -5.01 6.56
CA GLY A 112 -12.24 -3.64 7.07
C GLY A 112 -12.80 -2.64 6.09
N ASP A 113 -12.58 -1.35 6.34
CA ASP A 113 -13.14 -0.25 5.55
C ASP A 113 -12.57 -0.18 4.12
N TRP A 114 -11.31 -0.55 3.96
CA TRP A 114 -10.62 -0.67 2.67
C TRP A 114 -10.00 -2.06 2.56
N ASN A 115 -10.56 -2.89 1.71
CA ASN A 115 -10.23 -4.31 1.61
C ASN A 115 -10.24 -4.81 0.16
N ALA A 116 -9.82 -6.06 -0.02
CA ALA A 116 -9.70 -6.72 -1.31
C ALA A 116 -10.97 -6.61 -2.17
N SER A 117 -12.17 -6.80 -1.62
CA SER A 117 -13.41 -6.70 -2.41
C SER A 117 -13.61 -5.33 -3.06
N GLN A 118 -13.24 -4.25 -2.36
CA GLN A 118 -13.35 -2.90 -2.92
C GLN A 118 -12.30 -2.67 -3.98
N LYS A 119 -11.08 -3.16 -3.75
CA LYS A 119 -10.03 -3.05 -4.75
C LYS A 119 -10.34 -3.86 -6.00
N ASP A 120 -10.84 -5.10 -5.87
CA ASP A 120 -11.31 -5.91 -7.00
C ASP A 120 -12.38 -5.18 -7.82
N ALA A 121 -13.35 -4.53 -7.15
CA ALA A 121 -14.38 -3.74 -7.84
C ALA A 121 -13.79 -2.55 -8.60
N LEU A 122 -12.79 -1.87 -8.04
CA LEU A 122 -12.07 -0.80 -8.74
C LEU A 122 -11.31 -1.34 -9.96
N GLU A 123 -10.63 -2.46 -9.84
CA GLU A 123 -9.86 -3.08 -10.92
C GLU A 123 -10.74 -3.41 -12.13
N GLN A 124 -11.86 -4.06 -11.87
CA GLN A 124 -12.85 -4.35 -12.90
C GLN A 124 -13.40 -3.08 -13.55
N LYS A 125 -13.68 -2.06 -12.75
CA LYS A 125 -14.16 -0.76 -13.25
C LYS A 125 -13.12 -0.08 -14.14
N LEU A 126 -11.86 -0.04 -13.69
CA LEU A 126 -10.77 0.57 -14.46
C LEU A 126 -10.51 -0.17 -15.76
N LEU A 127 -10.51 -1.51 -15.75
CA LEU A 127 -10.38 -2.32 -16.95
C LEU A 127 -11.51 -2.01 -17.95
N GLY A 128 -12.76 -1.95 -17.47
CA GLY A 128 -13.91 -1.57 -18.30
C GLY A 128 -13.73 -0.20 -18.95
N LEU A 129 -13.32 0.82 -18.16
CA LEU A 129 -13.08 2.19 -18.65
C LEU A 129 -11.91 2.28 -19.65
N VAL A 130 -10.93 1.40 -19.54
CA VAL A 130 -9.87 1.30 -20.55
C VAL A 130 -10.42 0.65 -21.82
N CYS A 131 -11.16 -0.44 -21.69
CA CYS A 131 -11.65 -1.18 -22.85
C CYS A 131 -12.71 -0.41 -23.64
N ASP A 132 -13.52 0.42 -23.00
CA ASP A 132 -14.46 1.31 -23.70
C ASP A 132 -13.79 2.60 -24.25
N GLY A 133 -12.55 2.87 -23.86
CA GLY A 133 -11.75 4.02 -24.34
C GLY A 133 -11.93 5.29 -23.51
N THR A 134 -12.62 5.24 -22.37
CA THR A 134 -12.78 6.38 -21.46
C THR A 134 -11.44 6.74 -20.79
N LEU A 135 -10.62 5.73 -20.48
CA LEU A 135 -9.27 5.90 -19.93
C LEU A 135 -8.21 5.26 -20.82
N THR A 136 -7.03 5.83 -20.81
CA THR A 136 -5.85 5.12 -21.30
C THR A 136 -5.35 4.11 -20.26
N VAL A 137 -4.64 3.07 -20.69
CA VAL A 137 -3.97 2.12 -19.78
C VAL A 137 -3.13 2.86 -18.75
N LYS A 138 -2.36 3.85 -19.19
CA LYS A 138 -1.48 4.65 -18.30
C LYS A 138 -2.25 5.46 -17.26
N GLN A 139 -3.42 5.99 -17.59
CA GLN A 139 -4.28 6.69 -16.64
C GLN A 139 -4.82 5.74 -15.58
N ALA A 140 -5.31 4.57 -15.97
CA ALA A 140 -5.80 3.55 -15.05
C ALA A 140 -4.69 3.05 -14.12
N GLN A 141 -3.53 2.67 -14.66
CA GLN A 141 -2.35 2.27 -13.88
C GLN A 141 -1.91 3.36 -12.90
N THR A 142 -1.91 4.63 -13.32
CA THR A 142 -1.49 5.75 -12.48
C THR A 142 -2.49 6.01 -11.35
N ALA A 143 -3.79 5.93 -11.62
CA ALA A 143 -4.83 6.14 -10.63
C ALA A 143 -4.73 5.12 -9.49
N ILE A 144 -4.69 3.83 -9.82
CA ILE A 144 -4.64 2.76 -8.82
C ILE A 144 -3.31 2.77 -8.04
N ARG A 145 -2.18 2.97 -8.75
CA ARG A 145 -0.85 3.02 -8.15
C ARG A 145 -0.68 4.17 -7.17
N LYS A 146 -1.19 5.34 -7.50
CA LYS A 146 -1.01 6.55 -6.69
C LYS A 146 -1.79 6.48 -5.38
N ASN A 147 -3.04 6.08 -5.44
CA ASN A 147 -3.90 5.89 -4.27
C ASN A 147 -5.19 5.17 -4.72
N TRP A 148 -5.26 3.86 -4.55
CA TRP A 148 -6.38 3.08 -5.01
C TRP A 148 -7.70 3.41 -4.27
N THR A 149 -7.64 3.82 -3.00
CA THR A 149 -8.85 4.19 -2.24
C THR A 149 -9.46 5.48 -2.76
N ALA A 150 -8.62 6.46 -3.12
CA ALA A 150 -9.08 7.67 -3.80
C ALA A 150 -9.60 7.36 -5.22
N ALA A 151 -8.93 6.47 -5.95
CA ALA A 151 -9.40 6.00 -7.26
C ALA A 151 -10.74 5.25 -7.15
N TYR A 152 -10.94 4.42 -6.13
CA TYR A 152 -12.22 3.78 -5.86
C TYR A 152 -13.33 4.82 -5.69
N THR A 153 -13.11 5.81 -4.83
CA THR A 153 -14.06 6.90 -4.61
C THR A 153 -14.40 7.64 -5.90
N GLN A 154 -13.41 7.84 -6.77
CA GLN A 154 -13.58 8.55 -8.05
C GLN A 154 -14.33 7.74 -9.11
N TYR A 155 -14.03 6.45 -9.25
CA TYR A 155 -14.49 5.63 -10.38
C TYR A 155 -15.62 4.65 -10.05
N VAL A 156 -15.69 4.19 -8.79
CA VAL A 156 -16.73 3.26 -8.32
C VAL A 156 -17.79 4.00 -7.50
N GLY A 157 -17.37 4.98 -6.73
CA GLY A 157 -18.24 5.76 -5.84
C GLY A 157 -18.26 5.22 -4.41
N VAL A 158 -18.64 6.09 -3.47
CA VAL A 158 -18.90 5.69 -2.09
C VAL A 158 -20.30 5.14 -2.04
N THR A 159 -20.45 3.84 -1.81
CA THR A 159 -21.75 3.31 -1.34
C THR A 159 -21.93 3.83 0.07
N VAL A 160 -22.63 4.97 0.20
CA VAL A 160 -23.12 5.39 1.52
C VAL A 160 -24.10 4.30 1.93
N ALA A 161 -23.69 3.45 2.87
CA ALA A 161 -24.65 2.57 3.53
C ALA A 161 -25.69 3.48 4.19
N THR A 162 -26.85 3.62 3.58
CA THR A 162 -28.02 4.19 4.24
C THR A 162 -28.29 3.29 5.43
N LYS A 163 -27.96 3.76 6.64
CA LYS A 163 -28.52 3.18 7.84
C LYS A 163 -30.02 3.36 7.72
N ASP A 164 -30.71 2.28 7.38
CA ASP A 164 -32.16 2.22 7.53
C ASP A 164 -32.45 2.48 9.00
N GLN A 165 -33.22 3.54 9.25
CA GLN A 165 -33.75 3.95 10.54
C GLN A 165 -34.83 2.96 10.98
#